data_b25cf8b83b9bd14429244d7f8bf22f78
#
_entry.id   b25cf8b83b9bd14429244d7f8bf22f78
#
_cell.length_a   1.000
_cell.length_b   1.000
_cell.length_c   1.000
_cell.angle_alpha   90.00
_cell.angle_beta   90.00
_cell.angle_gamma   90.00
#
_symmetry.space_group_name_H-M   'P 1'
#
loop_
_entity.id
_entity.type
_entity.pdbx_description
1 polymer ?
#
loop_
_entity_poly.entity_id
_entity_poly.type
_entity_poly.pdbx_seq_one_letter_code
_entity_poly.pdbx_strand_id
1 'polypeptide(L)'
;MAAHIDDQQELENFKYFWKSWGRWLFAVLLLAALGYLGWVMYQKQQTAKNQEAAAVLIRLAEKAQAGQDDQSIAADLQNLQQNYPASIAAAQASMMVAAAEFDKGRYDEAAKHLSWVLDSQKNGVVQALAAQRLAVVQLQQNQFDAALATLNRPVDAAFAPWFAETKGDVLAAQDKAADAVAAYDEALAKLAQDNPARALLQMKADQLR
;
A
#
# COMPACT_ATOMS: atom_id res chain seq x y z
N MET A 1 -34.23 59.44 -21.96
CA MET A 1 -35.28 58.89 -21.06
C MET A 1 -35.45 57.36 -21.19
N ALA A 2 -35.10 56.74 -22.30
CA ALA A 2 -35.23 55.28 -22.46
C ALA A 2 -34.20 54.46 -21.64
N ALA A 3 -32.96 54.92 -21.49
CA ALA A 3 -31.90 54.18 -20.77
C ALA A 3 -32.16 54.01 -19.26
N HIS A 4 -32.99 54.87 -18.65
CA HIS A 4 -33.30 54.76 -17.21
C HIS A 4 -34.42 53.74 -16.88
N ILE A 5 -35.18 53.35 -17.88
CA ILE A 5 -36.29 52.37 -17.71
C ILE A 5 -35.73 50.93 -17.84
N ASP A 6 -34.74 50.72 -18.70
CA ASP A 6 -34.07 49.44 -18.89
C ASP A 6 -33.29 49.04 -17.61
N ASP A 7 -32.54 49.98 -17.01
CA ASP A 7 -31.79 49.77 -15.77
C ASP A 7 -32.71 49.39 -14.58
N GLN A 8 -33.91 49.96 -14.52
CA GLN A 8 -34.88 49.65 -13.46
C GLN A 8 -35.50 48.27 -13.65
N GLN A 9 -35.78 47.86 -14.89
CA GLN A 9 -36.31 46.51 -15.19
C GLN A 9 -35.24 45.41 -14.95
N GLU A 10 -33.99 45.65 -15.27
CA GLU A 10 -32.90 44.72 -14.95
C GLU A 10 -32.71 44.56 -13.45
N LEU A 11 -32.79 45.61 -12.66
CA LEU A 11 -32.73 45.55 -11.19
C LEU A 11 -33.93 44.81 -10.57
N GLU A 12 -35.12 44.93 -11.12
CA GLU A 12 -36.31 44.20 -10.66
C GLU A 12 -36.24 42.72 -11.02
N ASN A 13 -35.79 42.38 -12.21
CA ASN A 13 -35.57 41.02 -12.65
C ASN A 13 -34.46 40.33 -11.80
N PHE A 14 -33.38 41.04 -11.48
CA PHE A 14 -32.35 40.55 -10.59
C PHE A 14 -32.86 40.33 -9.16
N LYS A 15 -33.67 41.27 -8.60
CA LYS A 15 -34.30 41.10 -7.29
C LYS A 15 -35.24 39.89 -7.24
N TYR A 16 -36.01 39.65 -8.31
CA TYR A 16 -36.93 38.53 -8.41
C TYR A 16 -36.17 37.20 -8.52
N PHE A 17 -35.12 37.13 -9.36
CA PHE A 17 -34.22 35.99 -9.45
C PHE A 17 -33.55 35.67 -8.11
N TRP A 18 -33.02 36.72 -7.43
CA TRP A 18 -32.36 36.57 -6.14
C TRP A 18 -33.32 36.10 -5.05
N LYS A 19 -34.54 36.58 -5.05
CA LYS A 19 -35.57 36.20 -4.07
C LYS A 19 -36.10 34.77 -4.30
N SER A 20 -36.12 34.29 -5.52
CA SER A 20 -36.67 32.96 -5.91
C SER A 20 -35.58 31.86 -5.89
N TRP A 21 -34.51 32.03 -6.65
CA TRP A 21 -33.47 31.02 -6.88
C TRP A 21 -32.10 31.43 -6.30
N GLY A 22 -31.76 32.70 -6.23
CA GLY A 22 -30.46 33.18 -5.83
C GLY A 22 -30.09 32.76 -4.40
N ARG A 23 -31.07 32.71 -3.49
CA ARG A 23 -30.86 32.27 -2.11
C ARG A 23 -30.42 30.80 -2.02
N TRP A 24 -31.02 29.94 -2.82
CA TRP A 24 -30.66 28.54 -2.87
C TRP A 24 -29.31 28.32 -3.53
N LEU A 25 -29.04 29.05 -4.61
CA LEU A 25 -27.76 28.99 -5.31
C LEU A 25 -26.61 29.48 -4.42
N PHE A 26 -26.84 30.54 -3.67
CA PHE A 26 -25.89 31.05 -2.68
C PHE A 26 -25.65 30.03 -1.54
N ALA A 27 -26.71 29.40 -1.03
CA ALA A 27 -26.60 28.37 -0.01
C ALA A 27 -25.78 27.16 -0.49
N VAL A 28 -26.02 26.71 -1.73
CA VAL A 28 -25.24 25.62 -2.35
C VAL A 28 -23.76 25.99 -2.52
N LEU A 29 -23.46 27.20 -2.99
CA LEU A 29 -22.10 27.71 -3.12
C LEU A 29 -21.40 27.81 -1.76
N LEU A 30 -22.10 28.27 -0.74
CA LEU A 30 -21.58 28.36 0.63
C LEU A 30 -21.26 26.95 1.19
N LEU A 31 -22.15 25.99 1.00
CA LEU A 31 -21.92 24.60 1.41
C LEU A 31 -20.74 23.97 0.65
N ALA A 32 -20.62 24.24 -0.64
CA ALA A 32 -19.50 23.78 -1.45
C ALA A 32 -18.17 24.39 -0.98
N ALA A 33 -18.15 25.69 -0.65
CA ALA A 33 -16.98 26.38 -0.12
C ALA A 33 -16.57 25.83 1.26
N LEU A 34 -17.53 25.59 2.17
CA LEU A 34 -17.27 24.99 3.47
C LEU A 34 -16.76 23.55 3.34
N GLY A 35 -17.34 22.76 2.44
CA GLY A 35 -16.89 21.41 2.13
C GLY A 35 -15.45 21.40 1.59
N TYR A 36 -15.13 22.33 0.69
CA TYR A 36 -13.77 22.48 0.15
C TYR A 36 -12.76 22.89 1.23
N LEU A 37 -13.11 23.84 2.10
CA LEU A 37 -12.26 24.25 3.22
C LEU A 37 -12.02 23.09 4.18
N GLY A 38 -13.06 22.34 4.54
CA GLY A 38 -12.95 21.13 5.37
C GLY A 38 -12.03 20.08 4.74
N TRP A 39 -12.15 19.86 3.43
CA TRP A 39 -11.29 18.94 2.68
C TRP A 39 -9.83 19.40 2.66
N VAL A 40 -9.56 20.70 2.44
CA VAL A 40 -8.19 21.27 2.46
C VAL A 40 -7.57 21.16 3.86
N MET A 41 -8.33 21.42 4.92
CA MET A 41 -7.84 21.26 6.30
C MET A 41 -7.52 19.80 6.61
N TYR A 42 -8.39 18.87 6.20
CA TYR A 42 -8.15 17.44 6.33
C TYR A 42 -6.88 17.00 5.59
N GLN A 43 -6.68 17.44 4.34
CA GLN A 43 -5.47 17.13 3.57
C GLN A 43 -4.20 17.68 4.24
N LYS A 44 -4.22 18.93 4.73
CA LYS A 44 -3.08 19.50 5.46
C LYS A 44 -2.72 18.68 6.70
N GLN A 45 -3.73 18.25 7.47
CA GLN A 45 -3.51 17.42 8.65
C GLN A 45 -2.92 16.04 8.29
N GLN A 46 -3.39 15.40 7.21
CA GLN A 46 -2.83 14.15 6.72
C GLN A 46 -1.38 14.31 6.25
N THR A 47 -1.09 15.39 5.54
CA THR A 47 0.28 15.68 5.08
C THR A 47 1.22 15.88 6.26
N ALA A 48 0.81 16.64 7.30
CA ALA A 48 1.60 16.84 8.51
C ALA A 48 1.87 15.50 9.22
N LYS A 49 0.85 14.66 9.41
CA LYS A 49 1.01 13.31 9.99
C LYS A 49 1.95 12.42 9.18
N ASN A 50 1.88 12.48 7.85
CA ASN A 50 2.78 11.72 7.00
C ASN A 50 4.23 12.20 7.10
N GLN A 51 4.47 13.52 7.27
CA GLN A 51 5.80 14.06 7.49
C GLN A 51 6.36 13.66 8.85
N GLU A 52 5.55 13.70 9.91
CA GLU A 52 5.93 13.21 11.24
C GLU A 52 6.28 11.71 11.20
N ALA A 53 5.45 10.90 10.56
CA ALA A 53 5.71 9.47 10.38
C ALA A 53 7.01 9.21 9.58
N ALA A 54 7.26 9.98 8.52
CA ALA A 54 8.49 9.87 7.74
C ALA A 54 9.74 10.21 8.58
N ALA A 55 9.66 11.22 9.45
CA ALA A 55 10.77 11.56 10.36
C ALA A 55 11.07 10.43 11.35
N VAL A 56 10.03 9.75 11.87
CA VAL A 56 10.22 8.57 12.74
C VAL A 56 10.84 7.40 11.97
N LEU A 57 10.40 7.15 10.72
CA LEU A 57 10.99 6.12 9.85
C LEU A 57 12.48 6.37 9.59
N ILE A 58 12.86 7.62 9.28
CA ILE A 58 14.27 7.98 9.05
C ILE A 58 15.09 7.68 10.30
N ARG A 59 14.62 8.11 11.49
CA ARG A 59 15.30 7.83 12.76
C ARG A 59 15.43 6.33 13.03
N LEU A 60 14.38 5.54 12.74
CA LEU A 60 14.42 4.10 12.89
C LEU A 60 15.45 3.47 11.95
N ALA A 61 15.52 3.92 10.69
CA ALA A 61 16.49 3.45 9.72
C ALA A 61 17.94 3.80 10.13
N GLU A 62 18.17 5.02 10.63
CA GLU A 62 19.49 5.44 11.17
C GLU A 62 19.93 4.58 12.35
N LYS A 63 19.00 4.29 13.29
CA LYS A 63 19.27 3.39 14.42
C LYS A 63 19.63 1.98 13.95
N ALA A 64 18.90 1.43 12.99
CA ALA A 64 19.17 0.12 12.43
C ALA A 64 20.54 0.06 11.74
N GLN A 65 20.91 1.10 10.96
CA GLN A 65 22.23 1.21 10.32
C GLN A 65 23.36 1.38 11.32
N ALA A 66 23.12 2.08 12.43
CA ALA A 66 24.10 2.26 13.51
C ALA A 66 24.25 1.01 14.40
N GLY A 67 23.49 -0.06 14.14
CA GLY A 67 23.52 -1.29 14.94
C GLY A 67 23.02 -1.10 16.36
N GLN A 68 22.09 -0.17 16.58
CA GLN A 68 21.48 0.03 17.89
C GLN A 68 20.63 -1.19 18.29
N ASP A 69 20.34 -1.29 19.59
CA ASP A 69 19.61 -2.42 20.14
C ASP A 69 18.18 -2.55 19.57
N ASP A 70 17.71 -3.79 19.50
CA ASP A 70 16.39 -4.15 18.99
C ASP A 70 15.26 -3.43 19.75
N GLN A 71 15.43 -3.12 21.04
CA GLN A 71 14.42 -2.45 21.85
C GLN A 71 14.19 -1.00 21.41
N SER A 72 15.27 -0.29 21.08
CA SER A 72 15.20 1.10 20.58
C SER A 72 14.51 1.18 19.22
N ILE A 73 14.76 0.19 18.34
CA ILE A 73 14.11 0.08 17.02
C ILE A 73 12.64 -0.29 17.21
N ALA A 74 12.33 -1.24 18.09
CA ALA A 74 10.97 -1.65 18.38
C ALA A 74 10.09 -0.51 18.93
N ALA A 75 10.65 0.38 19.75
CA ALA A 75 9.94 1.55 20.27
C ALA A 75 9.51 2.53 19.15
N ASP A 76 10.40 2.82 18.19
CA ASP A 76 10.06 3.67 17.05
C ASP A 76 9.07 2.98 16.11
N LEU A 77 9.19 1.67 15.89
CA LEU A 77 8.21 0.89 15.13
C LEU A 77 6.83 0.92 15.80
N GLN A 78 6.77 0.69 17.11
CA GLN A 78 5.51 0.75 17.86
C GLN A 78 4.86 2.13 17.78
N ASN A 79 5.65 3.19 17.88
CA ASN A 79 5.17 4.57 17.68
C ASN A 79 4.53 4.73 16.30
N LEU A 80 5.19 4.26 15.23
CA LEU A 80 4.65 4.31 13.87
C LEU A 80 3.34 3.53 13.74
N GLN A 81 3.30 2.31 14.26
CA GLN A 81 2.13 1.44 14.16
C GLN A 81 0.92 1.96 14.95
N GLN A 82 1.13 2.59 16.10
CA GLN A 82 0.05 3.09 16.95
C GLN A 82 -0.46 4.47 16.53
N ASN A 83 0.44 5.39 16.20
CA ASN A 83 0.08 6.80 15.96
C ASN A 83 -0.13 7.12 14.47
N TYR A 84 0.47 6.33 13.57
CA TYR A 84 0.44 6.56 12.12
C TYR A 84 0.12 5.28 11.32
N PRO A 85 -0.87 4.45 11.73
CA PRO A 85 -1.07 3.11 11.17
C PRO A 85 -1.34 3.10 9.65
N ALA A 86 -1.99 4.15 9.12
CA ALA A 86 -2.31 4.26 7.69
C ALA A 86 -1.18 4.89 6.86
N SER A 87 -0.06 5.31 7.48
CA SER A 87 1.05 5.93 6.76
C SER A 87 1.89 4.89 6.02
N ILE A 88 2.42 5.28 4.86
CA ILE A 88 3.39 4.44 4.12
C ILE A 88 4.66 4.23 4.96
N ALA A 89 5.05 5.21 5.78
CA ALA A 89 6.21 5.11 6.66
C ALA A 89 6.08 3.98 7.69
N ALA A 90 4.90 3.79 8.30
CA ALA A 90 4.64 2.68 9.22
C ALA A 90 4.73 1.31 8.52
N ALA A 91 4.20 1.22 7.29
CA ALA A 91 4.32 0.01 6.49
C ALA A 91 5.76 -0.32 6.10
N GLN A 92 6.52 0.69 5.67
CA GLN A 92 7.94 0.52 5.31
C GLN A 92 8.78 0.11 6.52
N ALA A 93 8.57 0.76 7.67
CA ALA A 93 9.25 0.40 8.92
C ALA A 93 8.94 -1.04 9.32
N SER A 94 7.65 -1.44 9.27
CA SER A 94 7.24 -2.81 9.61
C SER A 94 7.86 -3.84 8.66
N MET A 95 7.89 -3.59 7.34
CA MET A 95 8.53 -4.47 6.38
C MET A 95 10.07 -4.51 6.55
N MET A 96 10.70 -3.40 6.95
CA MET A 96 12.14 -3.35 7.21
C MET A 96 12.50 -4.16 8.46
N VAL A 97 11.75 -4.00 9.54
CA VAL A 97 11.95 -4.81 10.75
C VAL A 97 11.64 -6.28 10.48
N ALA A 98 10.58 -6.58 9.71
CA ALA A 98 10.29 -7.96 9.31
C ALA A 98 11.45 -8.62 8.55
N ALA A 99 12.13 -7.89 7.67
CA ALA A 99 13.32 -8.38 6.97
C ALA A 99 14.47 -8.65 7.94
N ALA A 100 14.73 -7.74 8.89
CA ALA A 100 15.75 -7.94 9.91
C ALA A 100 15.46 -9.14 10.83
N GLU A 101 14.17 -9.36 11.18
CA GLU A 101 13.75 -10.54 11.95
C GLU A 101 13.92 -11.84 11.15
N PHE A 102 13.59 -11.80 9.85
CA PHE A 102 13.80 -12.92 8.93
C PHE A 102 15.28 -13.31 8.86
N ASP A 103 16.19 -12.34 8.70
CA ASP A 103 17.64 -12.56 8.61
C ASP A 103 18.20 -13.15 9.92
N LYS A 104 17.58 -12.85 11.06
CA LYS A 104 17.90 -13.42 12.37
C LYS A 104 17.25 -14.80 12.62
N GLY A 105 16.48 -15.33 11.65
CA GLY A 105 15.73 -16.58 11.77
C GLY A 105 14.48 -16.49 12.66
N ARG A 106 14.07 -15.28 13.06
CA ARG A 106 12.87 -15.04 13.91
C ARG A 106 11.63 -14.90 13.03
N TYR A 107 11.27 -15.98 12.34
CA TYR A 107 10.22 -15.99 11.34
C TYR A 107 8.83 -15.63 11.87
N ASP A 108 8.50 -16.00 13.13
CA ASP A 108 7.22 -15.66 13.74
C ASP A 108 7.06 -14.13 13.90
N GLU A 109 8.11 -13.43 14.33
CA GLU A 109 8.08 -11.97 14.45
C GLU A 109 8.06 -11.31 13.05
N ALA A 110 8.80 -11.83 12.09
CA ALA A 110 8.73 -11.37 10.71
C ALA A 110 7.30 -11.48 10.13
N ALA A 111 6.66 -12.64 10.31
CA ALA A 111 5.28 -12.88 9.87
C ALA A 111 4.29 -11.93 10.55
N LYS A 112 4.45 -11.67 11.84
CA LYS A 112 3.61 -10.76 12.60
C LYS A 112 3.67 -9.33 12.08
N HIS A 113 4.86 -8.81 11.80
CA HIS A 113 5.02 -7.46 11.23
C HIS A 113 4.43 -7.36 9.83
N LEU A 114 4.59 -8.37 8.97
CA LEU A 114 4.02 -8.39 7.63
C LEU A 114 2.50 -8.52 7.65
N SER A 115 1.94 -9.34 8.54
CA SER A 115 0.49 -9.45 8.75
C SER A 115 -0.10 -8.12 9.21
N TRP A 116 0.58 -7.41 10.13
CA TRP A 116 0.16 -6.07 10.54
C TRP A 116 0.07 -5.10 9.34
N VAL A 117 1.02 -5.16 8.40
CA VAL A 117 0.96 -4.34 7.18
C VAL A 117 -0.28 -4.68 6.35
N LEU A 118 -0.58 -5.98 6.18
CA LEU A 118 -1.76 -6.43 5.42
C LEU A 118 -3.08 -5.98 6.03
N ASP A 119 -3.15 -5.90 7.36
CA ASP A 119 -4.36 -5.52 8.09
C ASP A 119 -4.55 -3.99 8.15
N SER A 120 -3.45 -3.23 8.22
CA SER A 120 -3.49 -1.78 8.43
C SER A 120 -3.49 -0.96 7.13
N GLN A 121 -2.93 -1.50 6.04
CA GLN A 121 -2.77 -0.77 4.79
C GLN A 121 -3.88 -1.06 3.77
N LYS A 122 -4.28 0.02 3.05
CA LYS A 122 -5.25 -0.08 1.95
C LYS A 122 -4.59 0.08 0.57
N ASN A 123 -3.31 0.46 0.53
CA ASN A 123 -2.58 0.63 -0.71
C ASN A 123 -2.25 -0.73 -1.32
N GLY A 124 -2.74 -1.02 -2.53
CA GLY A 124 -2.58 -2.31 -3.20
C GLY A 124 -1.12 -2.70 -3.46
N VAL A 125 -0.25 -1.73 -3.74
CA VAL A 125 1.19 -1.96 -3.94
C VAL A 125 1.84 -2.44 -2.64
N VAL A 126 1.55 -1.75 -1.53
CA VAL A 126 2.07 -2.10 -0.20
C VAL A 126 1.57 -3.47 0.25
N GLN A 127 0.28 -3.74 0.02
CA GLN A 127 -0.31 -5.05 0.33
C GLN A 127 0.32 -6.18 -0.50
N ALA A 128 0.56 -5.97 -1.80
CA ALA A 128 1.20 -6.97 -2.66
C ALA A 128 2.63 -7.29 -2.17
N LEU A 129 3.42 -6.27 -1.87
CA LEU A 129 4.78 -6.45 -1.34
C LEU A 129 4.78 -7.19 0.00
N ALA A 130 3.90 -6.82 0.92
CA ALA A 130 3.80 -7.47 2.22
C ALA A 130 3.32 -8.92 2.10
N ALA A 131 2.32 -9.20 1.23
CA ALA A 131 1.81 -10.54 1.00
C ALA A 131 2.89 -11.47 0.40
N GLN A 132 3.61 -11.00 -0.62
CA GLN A 132 4.68 -11.78 -1.23
C GLN A 132 5.77 -12.13 -0.19
N ARG A 133 6.21 -11.14 0.62
CA ARG A 133 7.19 -11.37 1.69
C ARG A 133 6.66 -12.30 2.78
N LEU A 134 5.38 -12.18 3.17
CA LEU A 134 4.76 -13.06 4.13
C LEU A 134 4.72 -14.52 3.62
N ALA A 135 4.40 -14.72 2.35
CA ALA A 135 4.44 -16.05 1.74
C ALA A 135 5.86 -16.66 1.78
N VAL A 136 6.91 -15.85 1.56
CA VAL A 136 8.30 -16.31 1.69
C VAL A 136 8.63 -16.70 3.14
N VAL A 137 8.18 -15.91 4.13
CA VAL A 137 8.36 -16.24 5.56
C VAL A 137 7.65 -17.57 5.90
N GLN A 138 6.40 -17.72 5.45
CA GLN A 138 5.60 -18.94 5.65
C GLN A 138 6.24 -20.17 4.97
N LEU A 139 6.85 -19.98 3.78
CA LEU A 139 7.64 -21.01 3.11
C LEU A 139 8.81 -21.47 3.99
N GLN A 140 9.58 -20.55 4.58
CA GLN A 140 10.69 -20.88 5.49
C GLN A 140 10.24 -21.62 6.76
N GLN A 141 9.00 -21.39 7.19
CA GLN A 141 8.38 -22.09 8.31
C GLN A 141 7.75 -23.44 7.92
N ASN A 142 7.84 -23.85 6.65
CA ASN A 142 7.14 -25.01 6.06
C ASN A 142 5.61 -24.91 6.18
N GLN A 143 5.06 -23.70 6.30
CA GLN A 143 3.62 -23.43 6.35
C GLN A 143 3.07 -23.25 4.92
N PHE A 144 3.20 -24.30 4.12
CA PHE A 144 2.94 -24.24 2.68
C PHE A 144 1.52 -23.84 2.33
N ASP A 145 0.52 -24.38 3.03
CA ASP A 145 -0.89 -24.04 2.78
C ASP A 145 -1.18 -22.58 3.10
N ALA A 146 -0.60 -22.02 4.17
CA ALA A 146 -0.70 -20.63 4.52
C ALA A 146 -0.04 -19.72 3.46
N ALA A 147 1.14 -20.14 2.97
CA ALA A 147 1.84 -19.42 1.89
C ALA A 147 1.01 -19.36 0.60
N LEU A 148 0.46 -20.49 0.18
CA LEU A 148 -0.43 -20.56 -0.99
C LEU A 148 -1.70 -19.71 -0.79
N ALA A 149 -2.30 -19.75 0.39
CA ALA A 149 -3.47 -18.91 0.71
C ALA A 149 -3.12 -17.42 0.66
N THR A 150 -1.95 -17.04 1.16
CA THR A 150 -1.45 -15.65 1.09
C THR A 150 -1.25 -15.19 -0.35
N LEU A 151 -0.74 -16.06 -1.23
CA LEU A 151 -0.50 -15.79 -2.65
C LEU A 151 -1.77 -15.82 -3.52
N ASN A 152 -2.87 -16.40 -3.04
CA ASN A 152 -4.15 -16.39 -3.76
C ASN A 152 -4.94 -15.08 -3.60
N ARG A 153 -4.40 -14.08 -2.92
CA ARG A 153 -5.01 -12.75 -2.81
C ARG A 153 -5.06 -12.05 -4.17
N PRO A 154 -6.12 -11.29 -4.47
CA PRO A 154 -6.18 -10.49 -5.67
C PRO A 154 -5.09 -9.41 -5.62
N VAL A 155 -4.30 -9.30 -6.69
CA VAL A 155 -3.24 -8.30 -6.84
C VAL A 155 -3.31 -7.66 -8.21
N ASP A 156 -2.73 -6.47 -8.34
CA ASP A 156 -2.54 -5.83 -9.64
C ASP A 156 -1.69 -6.73 -10.56
N ALA A 157 -1.99 -6.69 -11.86
CA ALA A 157 -1.30 -7.49 -12.88
C ALA A 157 0.23 -7.32 -12.87
N ALA A 158 0.71 -6.15 -12.44
CA ALA A 158 2.14 -5.87 -12.31
C ALA A 158 2.85 -6.76 -11.28
N PHE A 159 2.13 -7.27 -10.28
CA PHE A 159 2.69 -8.15 -9.23
C PHE A 159 2.47 -9.64 -9.53
N ALA A 160 1.63 -9.96 -10.50
CA ALA A 160 1.27 -11.35 -10.81
C ALA A 160 2.49 -12.26 -11.13
N PRO A 161 3.55 -11.81 -11.84
CA PRO A 161 4.73 -12.63 -12.07
C PRO A 161 5.43 -13.02 -10.76
N TRP A 162 5.58 -12.10 -9.82
CA TRP A 162 6.25 -12.37 -8.53
C TRP A 162 5.44 -13.31 -7.64
N PHE A 163 4.11 -13.21 -7.68
CA PHE A 163 3.22 -14.13 -6.97
C PHE A 163 3.29 -15.53 -7.56
N ALA A 164 3.30 -15.64 -8.89
CA ALA A 164 3.44 -16.92 -9.59
C ALA A 164 4.82 -17.57 -9.33
N GLU A 165 5.90 -16.79 -9.34
CA GLU A 165 7.24 -17.27 -8.96
C GLU A 165 7.24 -17.82 -7.54
N THR A 166 6.80 -17.05 -6.55
CA THR A 166 6.78 -17.48 -5.14
C THR A 166 5.86 -18.69 -4.94
N LYS A 167 4.75 -18.79 -5.70
CA LYS A 167 3.89 -19.97 -5.70
C LYS A 167 4.64 -21.20 -6.23
N GLY A 168 5.45 -21.04 -7.28
CA GLY A 168 6.32 -22.09 -7.80
C GLY A 168 7.33 -22.56 -6.74
N ASP A 169 7.96 -21.62 -6.01
CA ASP A 169 8.90 -21.95 -4.93
C ASP A 169 8.23 -22.74 -3.80
N VAL A 170 7.00 -22.38 -3.41
CA VAL A 170 6.21 -23.11 -2.39
C VAL A 170 5.86 -24.52 -2.87
N LEU A 171 5.42 -24.67 -4.13
CA LEU A 171 5.05 -25.96 -4.70
C LEU A 171 6.27 -26.88 -4.89
N ALA A 172 7.42 -26.33 -5.28
CA ALA A 172 8.68 -27.04 -5.34
C ALA A 172 9.10 -27.58 -3.97
N ALA A 173 8.96 -26.77 -2.90
CA ALA A 173 9.25 -27.20 -1.53
C ALA A 173 8.28 -28.27 -0.99
N GLN A 174 7.11 -28.43 -1.63
CA GLN A 174 6.16 -29.53 -1.37
C GLN A 174 6.44 -30.77 -2.22
N ASP A 175 7.53 -30.85 -2.98
CA ASP A 175 7.83 -31.90 -3.96
C ASP A 175 6.79 -32.03 -5.09
N LYS A 176 6.00 -30.97 -5.35
CA LYS A 176 5.00 -30.88 -6.43
C LYS A 176 5.62 -30.31 -7.70
N ALA A 177 6.60 -31.02 -8.26
CA ALA A 177 7.42 -30.54 -9.37
C ALA A 177 6.61 -30.06 -10.58
N ALA A 178 5.60 -30.82 -11.04
CA ALA A 178 4.78 -30.45 -12.19
C ALA A 178 4.00 -29.15 -11.96
N ASP A 179 3.42 -28.96 -10.76
CA ASP A 179 2.67 -27.77 -10.40
C ASP A 179 3.61 -26.56 -10.24
N ALA A 180 4.81 -26.76 -9.70
CA ALA A 180 5.84 -25.74 -9.58
C ALA A 180 6.29 -25.23 -10.96
N VAL A 181 6.57 -26.15 -11.91
CA VAL A 181 6.91 -25.79 -13.30
C VAL A 181 5.80 -25.00 -13.94
N ALA A 182 4.53 -25.41 -13.77
CA ALA A 182 3.39 -24.67 -14.31
C ALA A 182 3.31 -23.23 -13.74
N ALA A 183 3.60 -23.05 -12.44
CA ALA A 183 3.61 -21.73 -11.80
C ALA A 183 4.77 -20.84 -12.32
N TYR A 184 5.97 -21.39 -12.53
CA TYR A 184 7.08 -20.66 -13.12
C TYR A 184 6.81 -20.30 -14.60
N ASP A 185 6.20 -21.20 -15.37
CA ASP A 185 5.80 -20.92 -16.75
C ASP A 185 4.72 -19.81 -16.81
N GLU A 186 3.80 -19.78 -15.83
CA GLU A 186 2.86 -18.66 -15.67
C GLU A 186 3.58 -17.34 -15.39
N ALA A 187 4.57 -17.32 -14.49
CA ALA A 187 5.38 -16.13 -14.22
C ALA A 187 6.13 -15.67 -15.47
N LEU A 188 6.76 -16.58 -16.22
CA LEU A 188 7.47 -16.30 -17.48
C LEU A 188 6.55 -15.71 -18.55
N ALA A 189 5.31 -16.19 -18.65
CA ALA A 189 4.33 -15.71 -19.62
C ALA A 189 3.91 -14.26 -19.35
N LYS A 190 3.96 -13.82 -18.08
CA LYS A 190 3.58 -12.47 -17.66
C LYS A 190 4.73 -11.47 -17.64
N LEU A 191 5.97 -11.93 -17.74
CA LEU A 191 7.15 -11.06 -17.78
C LEU A 191 7.46 -10.60 -19.21
N ALA A 192 7.92 -9.36 -19.35
CA ALA A 192 8.46 -8.85 -20.63
C ALA A 192 9.65 -9.70 -21.09
N GLN A 193 9.86 -9.80 -22.41
CA GLN A 193 10.87 -10.68 -23.00
C GLN A 193 12.31 -10.31 -22.59
N ASP A 194 12.56 -9.03 -22.33
CA ASP A 194 13.85 -8.47 -21.95
C ASP A 194 14.05 -8.42 -20.41
N ASN A 195 13.08 -8.93 -19.62
CA ASN A 195 13.17 -8.88 -18.17
C ASN A 195 14.28 -9.83 -17.68
N PRO A 196 15.28 -9.34 -16.90
CA PRO A 196 16.39 -10.16 -16.42
C PRO A 196 15.98 -11.33 -15.52
N ALA A 197 14.83 -11.26 -14.86
CA ALA A 197 14.33 -12.33 -13.99
C ALA A 197 13.96 -13.60 -14.78
N ARG A 198 13.74 -13.51 -16.11
CA ARG A 198 13.38 -14.66 -16.95
C ARG A 198 14.41 -15.78 -16.88
N ALA A 199 15.71 -15.44 -16.92
CA ALA A 199 16.78 -16.44 -16.89
C ALA A 199 16.75 -17.30 -15.62
N LEU A 200 16.54 -16.65 -14.47
CA LEU A 200 16.43 -17.34 -13.17
C LEU A 200 15.17 -18.23 -13.11
N LEU A 201 14.03 -17.71 -13.56
CA LEU A 201 12.78 -18.49 -13.59
C LEU A 201 12.87 -19.69 -14.50
N GLN A 202 13.47 -19.52 -15.69
CA GLN A 202 13.70 -20.64 -16.62
C GLN A 202 14.58 -21.71 -15.97
N MET A 203 15.68 -21.30 -15.32
CA MET A 203 16.56 -22.22 -14.61
C MET A 203 15.82 -22.99 -13.52
N LYS A 204 14.99 -22.31 -12.69
CA LYS A 204 14.15 -22.96 -11.67
C LYS A 204 13.20 -24.00 -12.27
N ALA A 205 12.54 -23.68 -13.37
CA ALA A 205 11.61 -24.57 -14.06
C ALA A 205 12.35 -25.79 -14.65
N ASP A 206 13.51 -25.57 -15.28
CA ASP A 206 14.29 -26.62 -15.93
C ASP A 206 14.92 -27.61 -14.93
N GLN A 207 15.21 -27.17 -13.71
CA GLN A 207 15.68 -28.05 -12.62
C GLN A 207 14.62 -29.06 -12.15
N LEU A 208 13.35 -28.79 -12.40
CA LEU A 208 12.22 -29.61 -11.94
C LEU A 208 11.61 -30.44 -13.09
N ARG A 209 12.03 -30.25 -14.33
CA ARG A 209 11.61 -31.02 -15.51
C ARG A 209 12.41 -32.30 -15.65
#